data_3cee4b3cdc44d16d95e7e7aff976aa39
#
_entry.id   3cee4b3cdc44d16d95e7e7aff976aa39
#
_cell.length_a   1.000
_cell.length_b   1.000
_cell.length_c   1.000
_cell.angle_alpha   90.00
_cell.angle_beta   90.00
_cell.angle_gamma   90.00
#
_symmetry.space_group_name_H-M   'P 1'
#
loop_
_entity.id
_entity.type
_entity.pdbx_description
1 polymer ?
#
loop_
_entity_poly.entity_id
_entity_poly.type
_entity_poly.pdbx_seq_one_letter_code
_entity_poly.pdbx_strand_id
1 'polypeptide(L)'
;MSNVELEGLRARLDEINGQLLELISERAQVVQEIGAVKEKQGVPKFDPEREKQMLEKLVASNKGPFTSGTIRTLFKQIFSASLDLQSTDHKKSLLVARKNHAEDTVIVLPGGVTVGGPASLMVAGPCSVESELQTRTVAAALQKAGVKVMRGGAFKPRTSPYDFQGLGMDGLRILREAATEYGLLTISEIVDPRHIEEALDYVDVIQVGARNMHNFELLKAVGEVNKPVLLKRGLSATLDEFVHAAEYIMSRGNMEIMLIERGIRTYEKSTRNTLNL
;
A
#
# COMPACT_ATOMS: atom_id res chain seq x y z
N MET A 1 35.48 -25.07 -8.84
CA MET A 1 35.00 -24.52 -10.13
C MET A 1 36.15 -23.82 -10.81
N SER A 2 36.48 -24.18 -12.05
CA SER A 2 37.57 -23.54 -12.77
C SER A 2 37.12 -22.13 -13.21
N ASN A 3 38.05 -21.20 -13.35
CA ASN A 3 37.80 -19.83 -13.80
C ASN A 3 37.05 -19.81 -15.16
N VAL A 4 37.32 -20.82 -15.99
CA VAL A 4 36.68 -21.03 -17.32
C VAL A 4 35.19 -21.37 -17.22
N GLU A 5 34.76 -22.17 -16.23
CA GLU A 5 33.34 -22.48 -16.01
C GLU A 5 32.56 -21.24 -15.57
N LEU A 6 33.15 -20.41 -14.71
CA LEU A 6 32.55 -19.18 -14.25
C LEU A 6 32.39 -18.15 -15.39
N GLU A 7 33.37 -18.02 -16.25
CA GLU A 7 33.31 -17.16 -17.43
C GLU A 7 32.26 -17.63 -18.43
N GLY A 8 32.12 -18.93 -18.66
CA GLY A 8 31.07 -19.48 -19.50
C GLY A 8 29.65 -19.20 -18.96
N LEU A 9 29.43 -19.29 -17.63
CA LEU A 9 28.17 -18.97 -17.00
C LEU A 9 27.87 -17.47 -17.05
N ARG A 10 28.87 -16.61 -16.91
CA ARG A 10 28.70 -15.15 -17.06
C ARG A 10 28.31 -14.78 -18.49
N ALA A 11 28.99 -15.32 -19.50
CA ALA A 11 28.66 -15.07 -20.89
C ALA A 11 27.20 -15.48 -21.20
N ARG A 12 26.76 -16.64 -20.69
CA ARG A 12 25.38 -17.10 -20.84
C ARG A 12 24.39 -16.18 -20.12
N LEU A 13 24.73 -15.64 -18.94
CA LEU A 13 23.90 -14.67 -18.22
C LEU A 13 23.77 -13.36 -19.00
N ASP A 14 24.85 -12.89 -19.64
CA ASP A 14 24.83 -11.69 -20.47
C ASP A 14 23.95 -11.87 -21.71
N GLU A 15 23.99 -13.04 -22.34
CA GLU A 15 23.08 -13.37 -23.45
C GLU A 15 21.61 -13.36 -23.00
N ILE A 16 21.29 -13.97 -21.84
CA ILE A 16 19.94 -13.95 -21.28
C ILE A 16 19.50 -12.52 -20.95
N ASN A 17 20.37 -11.68 -20.41
CA ASN A 17 20.06 -10.27 -20.14
C ASN A 17 19.76 -9.50 -21.43
N GLY A 18 20.47 -9.78 -22.53
CA GLY A 18 20.17 -9.24 -23.84
C GLY A 18 18.78 -9.62 -24.33
N GLN A 19 18.43 -10.91 -24.26
CA GLN A 19 17.12 -11.41 -24.65
C GLN A 19 15.99 -10.82 -23.78
N LEU A 20 16.22 -10.67 -22.47
CA LEU A 20 15.28 -10.01 -21.56
C LEU A 20 15.05 -8.55 -21.96
N LEU A 21 16.10 -7.81 -22.29
CA LEU A 21 15.99 -6.42 -22.73
C LEU A 21 15.17 -6.30 -24.02
N GLU A 22 15.40 -7.18 -24.98
CA GLU A 22 14.63 -7.23 -26.23
C GLU A 22 13.15 -7.49 -25.97
N LEU A 23 12.81 -8.50 -25.15
CA LEU A 23 11.42 -8.83 -24.81
C LEU A 23 10.71 -7.72 -24.02
N ILE A 24 11.42 -7.05 -23.10
CA ILE A 24 10.87 -5.90 -22.37
C ILE A 24 10.61 -4.74 -23.33
N SER A 25 11.50 -4.51 -24.30
CA SER A 25 11.36 -3.46 -25.30
C SER A 25 10.21 -3.73 -26.28
N GLU A 26 10.07 -4.96 -26.77
CA GLU A 26 8.95 -5.39 -27.61
C GLU A 26 7.61 -5.23 -26.84
N ARG A 27 7.58 -5.68 -25.60
CA ARG A 27 6.41 -5.49 -24.73
C ARG A 27 6.06 -4.01 -24.57
N ALA A 28 7.04 -3.13 -24.42
CA ALA A 28 6.83 -1.69 -24.30
C ALA A 28 6.18 -1.09 -25.56
N GLN A 29 6.61 -1.53 -26.75
CA GLN A 29 6.00 -1.11 -28.03
C GLN A 29 4.53 -1.53 -28.12
N VAL A 30 4.21 -2.79 -27.83
CA VAL A 30 2.82 -3.29 -27.80
C VAL A 30 1.96 -2.50 -26.81
N VAL A 31 2.51 -2.14 -25.66
CA VAL A 31 1.81 -1.32 -24.64
C VAL A 31 1.52 0.09 -25.17
N GLN A 32 2.45 0.70 -25.91
CA GLN A 32 2.21 2.00 -26.54
C GLN A 32 1.10 1.92 -27.61
N GLU A 33 1.08 0.87 -28.43
CA GLU A 33 0.00 0.63 -29.41
C GLU A 33 -1.36 0.47 -28.72
N ILE A 34 -1.43 -0.32 -27.64
CA ILE A 34 -2.64 -0.46 -26.83
C ILE A 34 -3.08 0.91 -26.27
N GLY A 35 -2.12 1.72 -25.78
CA GLY A 35 -2.38 3.06 -25.28
C GLY A 35 -3.02 3.96 -26.33
N ALA A 36 -2.51 3.95 -27.55
CA ALA A 36 -3.05 4.72 -28.68
C ALA A 36 -4.47 4.26 -29.09
N VAL A 37 -4.76 2.95 -29.05
CA VAL A 37 -6.09 2.41 -29.32
C VAL A 37 -7.08 2.82 -28.23
N LYS A 38 -6.70 2.69 -26.95
CA LYS A 38 -7.55 3.09 -25.81
C LYS A 38 -7.87 4.58 -25.83
N GLU A 39 -6.91 5.42 -26.19
CA GLU A 39 -7.10 6.87 -26.30
C GLU A 39 -8.14 7.21 -27.38
N LYS A 40 -8.09 6.55 -28.54
CA LYS A 40 -9.10 6.73 -29.62
C LYS A 40 -10.49 6.26 -29.20
N GLN A 41 -10.59 5.28 -28.30
CA GLN A 41 -11.85 4.73 -27.81
C GLN A 41 -12.38 5.41 -26.54
N GLY A 42 -11.63 6.35 -25.96
CA GLY A 42 -11.99 7.00 -24.68
C GLY A 42 -11.96 6.06 -23.48
N VAL A 43 -11.22 4.94 -23.57
CA VAL A 43 -11.11 3.94 -22.50
C VAL A 43 -9.91 4.28 -21.61
N PRO A 44 -10.02 4.14 -20.28
CA PRO A 44 -8.89 4.38 -19.36
C PRO A 44 -7.65 3.57 -19.73
N LYS A 45 -6.48 4.19 -19.70
CA LYS A 45 -5.20 3.54 -20.01
C LYS A 45 -4.86 2.46 -18.98
N PHE A 46 -5.15 2.70 -17.71
CA PHE A 46 -4.95 1.77 -16.61
C PHE A 46 -6.20 0.90 -16.36
N ASP A 47 -5.99 -0.40 -16.16
CA ASP A 47 -7.02 -1.40 -15.90
C ASP A 47 -6.53 -2.31 -14.77
N PRO A 48 -6.92 -2.01 -13.51
CA PRO A 48 -6.46 -2.73 -12.33
C PRO A 48 -6.83 -4.21 -12.33
N GLU A 49 -8.04 -4.52 -12.82
CA GLU A 49 -8.53 -5.90 -12.83
C GLU A 49 -7.74 -6.76 -13.81
N ARG A 50 -7.46 -6.22 -14.98
CA ARG A 50 -6.61 -6.88 -15.98
C ARG A 50 -5.17 -7.07 -15.47
N GLU A 51 -4.61 -6.08 -14.76
CA GLU A 51 -3.28 -6.19 -14.15
C GLU A 51 -3.25 -7.31 -13.12
N LYS A 52 -4.24 -7.38 -12.23
CA LYS A 52 -4.39 -8.44 -11.22
C LYS A 52 -4.46 -9.81 -11.88
N GLN A 53 -5.30 -9.97 -12.89
CA GLN A 53 -5.45 -11.24 -13.63
C GLN A 53 -4.14 -11.65 -14.32
N MET A 54 -3.40 -10.70 -14.90
CA MET A 54 -2.08 -10.98 -15.49
C MET A 54 -1.08 -11.45 -14.45
N LEU A 55 -1.00 -10.79 -13.28
CA LEU A 55 -0.12 -11.18 -12.19
C LEU A 55 -0.45 -12.57 -11.66
N GLU A 56 -1.72 -12.91 -11.51
CA GLU A 56 -2.15 -14.24 -11.08
C GLU A 56 -1.74 -15.33 -12.09
N LYS A 57 -1.92 -15.08 -13.38
CA LYS A 57 -1.48 -16.01 -14.45
C LYS A 57 0.04 -16.19 -14.44
N LEU A 58 0.81 -15.13 -14.28
CA LEU A 58 2.27 -15.17 -14.25
C LEU A 58 2.77 -15.96 -13.02
N VAL A 59 2.16 -15.74 -11.86
CA VAL A 59 2.47 -16.50 -10.65
C VAL A 59 2.13 -17.98 -10.82
N ALA A 60 0.97 -18.30 -11.38
CA ALA A 60 0.56 -19.68 -11.63
C ALA A 60 1.45 -20.40 -12.66
N SER A 61 2.01 -19.67 -13.63
CA SER A 61 2.91 -20.20 -14.66
C SER A 61 4.37 -20.29 -14.22
N ASN A 62 4.71 -19.75 -13.05
CA ASN A 62 6.09 -19.75 -12.55
C ASN A 62 6.56 -21.16 -12.18
N LYS A 63 7.55 -21.67 -12.92
CA LYS A 63 8.23 -22.96 -12.66
C LYS A 63 9.68 -22.79 -12.20
N GLY A 64 10.11 -21.54 -12.05
CA GLY A 64 11.49 -21.20 -11.69
C GLY A 64 11.70 -21.10 -10.18
N PRO A 65 12.91 -20.72 -9.77
CA PRO A 65 13.31 -20.66 -8.35
C PRO A 65 12.75 -19.46 -7.59
N PHE A 66 12.12 -18.48 -8.30
CA PHE A 66 11.57 -17.29 -7.64
C PHE A 66 10.27 -17.59 -6.89
N THR A 67 10.09 -16.94 -5.73
CA THR A 67 8.84 -17.00 -5.00
C THR A 67 7.73 -16.25 -5.76
N SER A 68 6.47 -16.57 -5.45
CA SER A 68 5.31 -15.84 -6.00
C SER A 68 5.39 -14.34 -5.70
N GLY A 69 5.90 -13.95 -4.52
CA GLY A 69 6.12 -12.56 -4.14
C GLY A 69 7.13 -11.87 -5.04
N THR A 70 8.27 -12.51 -5.30
CA THR A 70 9.32 -11.99 -6.19
C THR A 70 8.79 -11.78 -7.62
N ILE A 71 8.03 -12.74 -8.16
CA ILE A 71 7.40 -12.63 -9.49
C ILE A 71 6.45 -11.43 -9.53
N ARG A 72 5.59 -11.27 -8.51
CA ARG A 72 4.67 -10.12 -8.43
C ARG A 72 5.44 -8.79 -8.44
N THR A 73 6.49 -8.68 -7.64
CA THR A 73 7.30 -7.45 -7.55
C THR A 73 7.95 -7.11 -8.89
N LEU A 74 8.61 -8.06 -9.54
CA LEU A 74 9.28 -7.84 -10.82
C LEU A 74 8.28 -7.39 -11.90
N PHE A 75 7.15 -8.07 -12.04
CA PHE A 75 6.17 -7.72 -13.07
C PHE A 75 5.42 -6.43 -12.76
N LYS A 76 5.17 -6.09 -11.49
CA LYS A 76 4.65 -4.77 -11.12
C LYS A 76 5.59 -3.64 -11.56
N GLN A 77 6.90 -3.80 -11.40
CA GLN A 77 7.87 -2.81 -11.89
C GLN A 77 7.83 -2.65 -13.41
N ILE A 78 7.75 -3.76 -14.15
CA ILE A 78 7.60 -3.74 -15.62
C ILE A 78 6.29 -3.05 -16.03
N PHE A 79 5.19 -3.31 -15.31
CA PHE A 79 3.88 -2.70 -15.61
C PHE A 79 3.90 -1.19 -15.33
N SER A 80 4.47 -0.78 -14.19
CA SER A 80 4.65 0.63 -13.84
C SER A 80 5.46 1.37 -14.91
N ALA A 81 6.64 0.84 -15.28
CA ALA A 81 7.46 1.43 -16.33
C ALA A 81 6.73 1.54 -17.68
N SER A 82 5.85 0.58 -17.98
CA SER A 82 5.05 0.59 -19.21
C SER A 82 3.91 1.62 -19.18
N LEU A 83 3.32 1.88 -18.02
CA LEU A 83 2.33 2.95 -17.84
C LEU A 83 2.99 4.32 -18.02
N ASP A 84 4.21 4.49 -17.52
CA ASP A 84 4.98 5.73 -17.70
C ASP A 84 5.21 6.06 -19.18
N LEU A 85 5.43 5.06 -20.02
CA LEU A 85 5.57 5.24 -21.48
C LEU A 85 4.25 5.66 -22.18
N GLN A 86 3.10 5.30 -21.62
CA GLN A 86 1.79 5.69 -22.17
C GLN A 86 1.38 7.12 -21.80
N SER A 87 2.04 7.73 -20.85
CA SER A 87 1.66 9.02 -20.29
C SER A 87 2.57 10.13 -20.76
N THR A 88 2.29 10.68 -21.93
CA THR A 88 2.86 11.96 -22.39
C THR A 88 2.23 13.18 -21.68
N ASP A 89 1.22 12.98 -20.84
CA ASP A 89 0.45 14.05 -20.19
C ASP A 89 0.19 13.74 -18.70
N HIS A 90 1.26 13.49 -17.92
CA HIS A 90 1.21 13.17 -16.47
C HIS A 90 0.48 14.24 -15.61
N LYS A 91 0.25 15.45 -16.16
CA LYS A 91 -0.41 16.54 -15.42
C LYS A 91 -1.94 16.51 -15.48
N LYS A 92 -2.58 15.66 -16.29
CA LYS A 92 -4.03 15.77 -16.56
C LYS A 92 -4.93 14.67 -16.02
N SER A 93 -4.40 13.53 -15.57
CA SER A 93 -5.25 12.44 -15.09
C SER A 93 -4.60 11.63 -13.99
N LEU A 94 -4.82 12.05 -12.74
CA LEU A 94 -4.39 11.29 -11.55
C LEU A 94 -5.13 9.94 -11.50
N LEU A 95 -4.44 8.85 -11.16
CA LEU A 95 -5.03 7.53 -10.94
C LEU A 95 -6.11 7.57 -9.86
N VAL A 96 -5.88 8.37 -8.81
CA VAL A 96 -6.81 8.58 -7.70
C VAL A 96 -8.07 9.35 -8.11
N ALA A 97 -8.11 9.97 -9.29
CA ALA A 97 -9.21 10.83 -9.68
C ALA A 97 -10.49 10.03 -9.99
N ARG A 98 -11.60 10.44 -9.37
CA ARG A 98 -12.93 9.82 -9.54
C ARG A 98 -13.34 9.65 -11.02
N LYS A 99 -12.93 10.55 -11.91
CA LYS A 99 -13.21 10.47 -13.34
C LYS A 99 -12.64 9.22 -14.03
N ASN A 100 -11.61 8.60 -13.42
CA ASN A 100 -10.99 7.37 -13.93
C ASN A 100 -11.65 6.11 -13.37
N HIS A 101 -12.56 6.26 -12.40
CA HIS A 101 -13.28 5.19 -11.73
C HIS A 101 -14.76 5.55 -11.62
N ALA A 102 -15.61 4.99 -12.49
CA ALA A 102 -17.04 5.24 -12.47
C ALA A 102 -17.72 4.66 -11.22
N GLU A 103 -17.26 3.50 -10.77
CA GLU A 103 -17.80 2.77 -9.63
C GLU A 103 -17.09 3.10 -8.31
N ASP A 104 -17.75 2.81 -7.19
CA ASP A 104 -17.14 2.96 -5.87
C ASP A 104 -16.04 1.92 -5.66
N THR A 105 -14.93 2.36 -5.07
CA THR A 105 -13.86 1.46 -4.69
C THR A 105 -14.29 0.64 -3.47
N VAL A 106 -14.23 -0.68 -3.60
CA VAL A 106 -14.48 -1.62 -2.50
C VAL A 106 -13.21 -2.41 -2.26
N ILE A 107 -12.67 -2.30 -1.04
CA ILE A 107 -11.49 -3.05 -0.60
C ILE A 107 -11.97 -4.24 0.22
N VAL A 108 -11.50 -5.44 -0.14
CA VAL A 108 -11.83 -6.69 0.57
C VAL A 108 -10.66 -7.07 1.46
N LEU A 109 -10.84 -6.94 2.77
CA LEU A 109 -9.88 -7.36 3.77
C LEU A 109 -10.00 -8.87 4.05
N PRO A 110 -9.00 -9.49 4.72
CA PRO A 110 -9.08 -10.89 5.13
C PRO A 110 -10.39 -11.22 5.84
N GLY A 111 -10.88 -12.44 5.67
CA GLY A 111 -12.16 -12.88 6.25
C GLY A 111 -13.40 -12.27 5.62
N GLY A 112 -13.27 -11.62 4.43
CA GLY A 112 -14.40 -11.04 3.70
C GLY A 112 -14.92 -9.73 4.28
N VAL A 113 -14.19 -9.08 5.17
CA VAL A 113 -14.53 -7.74 5.69
C VAL A 113 -14.30 -6.71 4.59
N THR A 114 -15.33 -5.92 4.24
CA THR A 114 -15.26 -4.93 3.17
C THR A 114 -15.17 -3.50 3.70
N VAL A 115 -14.42 -2.68 2.99
CA VAL A 115 -14.36 -1.21 3.17
C VAL A 115 -14.80 -0.55 1.87
N GLY A 116 -15.71 0.40 1.97
CA GLY A 116 -16.43 0.95 0.81
C GLY A 116 -17.76 0.21 0.57
N GLY A 117 -18.63 0.79 -0.26
CA GLY A 117 -19.99 0.29 -0.45
C GLY A 117 -20.98 0.78 0.64
N PRO A 118 -22.14 0.13 0.79
CA PRO A 118 -23.25 0.66 1.58
C PRO A 118 -23.08 0.52 3.11
N ALA A 119 -22.19 -0.35 3.57
CA ALA A 119 -22.00 -0.62 4.99
C ALA A 119 -20.82 0.16 5.57
N SER A 120 -21.02 0.74 6.77
CA SER A 120 -19.94 1.37 7.52
C SER A 120 -19.10 0.33 8.25
N LEU A 121 -17.77 0.48 8.22
CA LEU A 121 -16.84 -0.32 8.99
C LEU A 121 -16.34 0.47 10.21
N MET A 122 -16.56 -0.09 11.42
CA MET A 122 -15.97 0.46 12.64
C MET A 122 -14.56 -0.07 12.83
N VAL A 123 -13.59 0.84 12.97
CA VAL A 123 -12.21 0.57 13.36
C VAL A 123 -11.95 1.17 14.73
N ALA A 124 -11.65 0.35 15.72
CA ALA A 124 -11.43 0.79 17.09
C ALA A 124 -10.19 0.13 17.71
N GLY A 125 -9.70 0.67 18.83
CA GLY A 125 -8.54 0.12 19.51
C GLY A 125 -7.72 1.17 20.28
N PRO A 126 -6.67 0.75 20.99
CA PRO A 126 -5.86 1.63 21.80
C PRO A 126 -5.07 2.62 20.95
N CYS A 127 -4.84 3.82 21.47
CA CYS A 127 -3.98 4.81 20.80
C CYS A 127 -2.56 4.28 20.63
N SER A 128 -2.08 3.54 21.64
CA SER A 128 -0.75 2.96 21.70
C SER A 128 -0.84 1.52 22.22
N VAL A 129 -0.03 0.63 21.68
CA VAL A 129 0.21 -0.70 22.25
C VAL A 129 1.27 -0.50 23.34
N GLU A 130 0.86 -0.64 24.61
CA GLU A 130 1.71 -0.36 25.77
C GLU A 130 2.05 -1.63 26.56
N SER A 131 1.17 -2.62 26.54
CA SER A 131 1.41 -3.92 27.15
C SER A 131 0.49 -4.99 26.54
N GLU A 132 0.85 -6.24 26.72
CA GLU A 132 0.07 -7.38 26.31
C GLU A 132 -1.30 -7.42 27.02
N LEU A 133 -1.33 -7.20 28.33
CA LEU A 133 -2.56 -7.17 29.13
C LEU A 133 -3.54 -6.10 28.64
N GLN A 134 -3.06 -4.86 28.44
CA GLN A 134 -3.89 -3.78 27.90
C GLN A 134 -4.47 -4.16 26.53
N THR A 135 -3.62 -4.68 25.65
CA THR A 135 -4.00 -4.98 24.27
C THR A 135 -5.04 -6.11 24.21
N ARG A 136 -4.85 -7.19 24.96
CA ARG A 136 -5.82 -8.31 25.08
C ARG A 136 -7.14 -7.86 25.71
N THR A 137 -7.09 -7.03 26.76
CA THR A 137 -8.30 -6.49 27.39
C THR A 137 -9.13 -5.69 26.40
N VAL A 138 -8.47 -4.84 25.58
CA VAL A 138 -9.16 -4.06 24.54
C VAL A 138 -9.68 -4.98 23.44
N ALA A 139 -8.90 -5.95 22.97
CA ALA A 139 -9.32 -6.89 21.93
C ALA A 139 -10.59 -7.67 22.34
N ALA A 140 -10.63 -8.19 23.58
CA ALA A 140 -11.81 -8.86 24.14
C ALA A 140 -13.06 -7.95 24.14
N ALA A 141 -12.91 -6.70 24.54
CA ALA A 141 -14.00 -5.72 24.54
C ALA A 141 -14.50 -5.42 23.11
N LEU A 142 -13.58 -5.30 22.14
CA LEU A 142 -13.91 -5.07 20.74
C LEU A 142 -14.66 -6.25 20.13
N GLN A 143 -14.22 -7.48 20.37
CA GLN A 143 -14.92 -8.69 19.95
C GLN A 143 -16.36 -8.71 20.48
N LYS A 144 -16.53 -8.46 21.79
CA LYS A 144 -17.84 -8.40 22.43
C LYS A 144 -18.74 -7.31 21.82
N ALA A 145 -18.16 -6.19 21.37
CA ALA A 145 -18.86 -5.10 20.71
C ALA A 145 -19.15 -5.38 19.21
N GLY A 146 -18.74 -6.51 18.66
CA GLY A 146 -18.92 -6.88 17.25
C GLY A 146 -18.00 -6.15 16.28
N VAL A 147 -16.98 -5.45 16.78
CA VAL A 147 -15.95 -4.81 15.95
C VAL A 147 -15.12 -5.89 15.26
N LYS A 148 -14.76 -5.68 13.99
CA LYS A 148 -13.98 -6.62 13.19
C LYS A 148 -12.52 -6.22 13.00
N VAL A 149 -12.22 -4.95 13.15
CA VAL A 149 -10.90 -4.38 12.86
C VAL A 149 -10.38 -3.62 14.06
N MET A 150 -9.26 -4.12 14.61
CA MET A 150 -8.55 -3.50 15.73
C MET A 150 -7.40 -2.65 15.22
N ARG A 151 -7.32 -1.41 15.69
CA ARG A 151 -6.14 -0.56 15.48
C ARG A 151 -5.29 -0.49 16.74
N GLY A 152 -3.97 -0.42 16.60
CA GLY A 152 -3.05 -0.19 17.70
C GLY A 152 -1.77 0.44 17.18
N GLY A 153 -1.32 1.54 17.80
CA GLY A 153 -0.07 2.19 17.42
C GLY A 153 1.13 1.51 18.09
N ALA A 154 1.89 0.72 17.35
CA ALA A 154 3.13 0.11 17.83
C ALA A 154 4.32 1.08 17.76
N PHE A 155 4.35 1.91 16.72
CA PHE A 155 5.27 3.03 16.54
C PHE A 155 4.56 4.35 16.86
N LYS A 156 5.20 5.21 17.64
CA LYS A 156 4.59 6.47 18.11
C LYS A 156 5.50 7.65 17.81
N PRO A 157 5.40 8.26 16.60
CA PRO A 157 6.15 9.49 16.33
C PRO A 157 5.64 10.61 17.25
N ARG A 158 6.51 11.08 18.12
CA ARG A 158 6.22 12.11 19.13
C ARG A 158 6.95 13.40 18.81
N THR A 159 6.40 14.51 19.28
CA THR A 159 7.05 15.81 19.19
C THR A 159 8.27 15.88 20.09
N SER A 160 8.16 15.32 21.30
CA SER A 160 9.28 15.20 22.25
C SER A 160 9.97 13.85 22.08
N PRO A 161 11.31 13.81 22.01
CA PRO A 161 12.07 12.56 21.96
C PRO A 161 12.04 11.80 23.30
N TYR A 162 11.62 12.45 24.37
CA TYR A 162 11.52 11.85 25.71
C TYR A 162 10.17 11.18 25.99
N ASP A 163 9.18 11.38 25.10
CA ASP A 163 7.90 10.70 25.20
C ASP A 163 8.04 9.23 24.78
N PHE A 164 7.10 8.39 25.22
CA PHE A 164 7.02 6.98 24.79
C PHE A 164 6.92 6.85 23.26
N GLN A 165 7.92 6.20 22.66
CA GLN A 165 8.05 6.06 21.21
C GLN A 165 7.32 4.83 20.65
N GLY A 166 6.67 4.04 21.49
CA GLY A 166 6.05 2.76 21.14
C GLY A 166 6.97 1.57 21.42
N LEU A 167 6.41 0.37 21.31
CA LEU A 167 7.15 -0.89 21.47
C LEU A 167 7.77 -1.40 20.16
N GLY A 168 7.58 -0.67 19.04
CA GLY A 168 8.13 -1.08 17.75
C GLY A 168 7.59 -2.42 17.28
N MET A 169 8.48 -3.27 16.77
CA MET A 169 8.12 -4.59 16.24
C MET A 169 7.49 -5.50 17.31
N ASP A 170 7.94 -5.44 18.56
CA ASP A 170 7.31 -6.15 19.67
C ASP A 170 5.84 -5.72 19.87
N GLY A 171 5.56 -4.43 19.70
CA GLY A 171 4.19 -3.92 19.75
C GLY A 171 3.32 -4.44 18.60
N LEU A 172 3.88 -4.62 17.41
CA LEU A 172 3.16 -5.24 16.29
C LEU A 172 2.85 -6.72 16.58
N ARG A 173 3.83 -7.45 17.13
CA ARG A 173 3.64 -8.84 17.53
C ARG A 173 2.53 -8.98 18.58
N ILE A 174 2.57 -8.17 19.64
CA ILE A 174 1.53 -8.15 20.69
C ILE A 174 0.15 -7.84 20.09
N LEU A 175 0.07 -6.86 19.18
CA LEU A 175 -1.18 -6.50 18.52
C LEU A 175 -1.72 -7.67 17.68
N ARG A 176 -0.86 -8.33 16.89
CA ARG A 176 -1.24 -9.48 16.06
C ARG A 176 -1.73 -10.66 16.90
N GLU A 177 -1.01 -11.02 17.95
CA GLU A 177 -1.37 -12.12 18.84
C GLU A 177 -2.73 -11.88 19.51
N ALA A 178 -2.92 -10.69 20.09
CA ALA A 178 -4.20 -10.32 20.69
C ALA A 178 -5.34 -10.30 19.67
N ALA A 179 -5.13 -9.73 18.49
CA ALA A 179 -6.13 -9.68 17.44
C ALA A 179 -6.51 -11.09 16.95
N THR A 180 -5.53 -11.98 16.76
CA THR A 180 -5.76 -13.37 16.32
C THR A 180 -6.59 -14.15 17.33
N GLU A 181 -6.30 -14.02 18.64
CA GLU A 181 -7.04 -14.67 19.72
C GLU A 181 -8.53 -14.31 19.72
N TYR A 182 -8.86 -13.07 19.35
CA TYR A 182 -10.24 -12.56 19.35
C TYR A 182 -10.86 -12.45 17.95
N GLY A 183 -10.23 -12.99 16.92
CA GLY A 183 -10.74 -13.01 15.54
C GLY A 183 -10.86 -11.63 14.92
N LEU A 184 -9.92 -10.71 15.23
CA LEU A 184 -9.87 -9.33 14.74
C LEU A 184 -8.79 -9.17 13.68
N LEU A 185 -9.03 -8.29 12.72
CA LEU A 185 -8.01 -7.79 11.80
C LEU A 185 -7.21 -6.66 12.46
N THR A 186 -5.99 -6.42 11.98
CA THR A 186 -5.06 -5.45 12.58
C THR A 186 -4.75 -4.28 11.66
N ILE A 187 -4.72 -3.07 12.24
CA ILE A 187 -4.18 -1.86 11.62
C ILE A 187 -3.13 -1.25 12.53
N SER A 188 -1.95 -0.98 12.02
CA SER A 188 -0.91 -0.24 12.74
C SER A 188 -0.18 0.73 11.84
N GLU A 189 0.29 1.83 12.44
CA GLU A 189 1.11 2.83 11.75
C GLU A 189 2.53 2.31 11.58
N ILE A 190 3.06 2.37 10.35
CA ILE A 190 4.46 2.14 10.03
C ILE A 190 5.09 3.50 9.70
N VAL A 191 6.25 3.77 10.25
CA VAL A 191 6.90 5.09 10.17
C VAL A 191 8.19 5.09 9.35
N ASP A 192 8.77 3.92 9.12
CA ASP A 192 10.03 3.74 8.42
C ASP A 192 9.88 2.68 7.32
N PRO A 193 10.30 2.97 6.07
CA PRO A 193 10.25 1.99 4.98
C PRO A 193 10.96 0.66 5.29
N ARG A 194 12.02 0.71 6.09
CA ARG A 194 12.82 -0.48 6.47
C ARG A 194 12.05 -1.50 7.30
N HIS A 195 10.97 -1.07 7.97
CA HIS A 195 10.14 -1.94 8.80
C HIS A 195 8.97 -2.55 8.03
N ILE A 196 8.73 -2.16 6.77
CA ILE A 196 7.53 -2.59 6.03
C ILE A 196 7.54 -4.12 5.85
N GLU A 197 8.62 -4.69 5.33
CA GLU A 197 8.69 -6.11 4.99
C GLU A 197 8.37 -6.99 6.20
N GLU A 198 9.01 -6.73 7.34
CA GLU A 198 8.75 -7.46 8.58
C GLU A 198 7.34 -7.20 9.14
N ALA A 199 6.82 -5.96 9.01
CA ALA A 199 5.51 -5.60 9.50
C ALA A 199 4.36 -6.30 8.74
N LEU A 200 4.58 -6.75 7.49
CA LEU A 200 3.56 -7.43 6.68
C LEU A 200 2.98 -8.69 7.35
N ASP A 201 3.75 -9.34 8.21
CA ASP A 201 3.31 -10.53 8.95
C ASP A 201 2.36 -10.18 10.11
N TYR A 202 2.40 -8.93 10.58
CA TYR A 202 1.67 -8.49 11.78
C TYR A 202 0.48 -7.59 11.50
N VAL A 203 0.37 -6.99 10.30
CA VAL A 203 -0.73 -6.09 9.98
C VAL A 203 -1.53 -6.57 8.77
N ASP A 204 -2.84 -6.37 8.82
CA ASP A 204 -3.72 -6.60 7.67
C ASP A 204 -3.86 -5.32 6.84
N VAL A 205 -3.73 -4.16 7.47
CA VAL A 205 -3.75 -2.84 6.83
C VAL A 205 -2.60 -2.00 7.37
N ILE A 206 -1.80 -1.42 6.48
CA ILE A 206 -0.73 -0.49 6.85
C ILE A 206 -1.32 0.91 7.01
N GLN A 207 -1.10 1.54 8.15
CA GLN A 207 -1.46 2.95 8.32
C GLN A 207 -0.25 3.85 8.05
N VAL A 208 -0.44 4.88 7.22
CA VAL A 208 0.48 6.02 7.09
C VAL A 208 -0.11 7.18 7.89
N GLY A 209 0.61 7.61 8.93
CA GLY A 209 0.16 8.65 9.84
C GLY A 209 0.27 10.05 9.24
N ALA A 210 -0.46 11.00 9.82
CA ALA A 210 -0.53 12.39 9.35
C ALA A 210 0.83 13.12 9.29
N ARG A 211 1.80 12.72 10.14
CA ARG A 211 3.17 13.28 10.10
C ARG A 211 3.99 12.75 8.93
N ASN A 212 3.61 11.60 8.38
CA ASN A 212 4.29 10.91 7.28
C ASN A 212 3.56 11.06 5.94
N MET A 213 2.51 11.88 5.84
CA MET A 213 1.82 12.11 4.57
C MET A 213 2.75 12.67 3.48
N HIS A 214 3.76 13.43 3.87
CA HIS A 214 4.78 13.98 2.96
C HIS A 214 6.09 13.17 2.95
N ASN A 215 6.12 12.00 3.58
CA ASN A 215 7.26 11.08 3.49
C ASN A 215 7.14 10.26 2.20
N PHE A 216 7.54 10.85 1.08
CA PHE A 216 7.34 10.27 -0.24
C PHE A 216 8.04 8.92 -0.41
N GLU A 217 9.17 8.69 0.26
CA GLU A 217 9.84 7.39 0.22
C GLU A 217 9.02 6.31 0.95
N LEU A 218 8.38 6.66 2.07
CA LEU A 218 7.45 5.75 2.73
C LEU A 218 6.21 5.49 1.86
N LEU A 219 5.65 6.53 1.21
CA LEU A 219 4.49 6.38 0.32
C LEU A 219 4.79 5.45 -0.86
N LYS A 220 5.97 5.60 -1.48
CA LYS A 220 6.42 4.71 -2.54
C LYS A 220 6.55 3.27 -2.04
N ALA A 221 7.20 3.08 -0.89
CA ALA A 221 7.44 1.75 -0.34
C ALA A 221 6.14 1.01 0.04
N VAL A 222 5.15 1.70 0.65
CA VAL A 222 3.83 1.09 0.91
C VAL A 222 3.01 0.89 -0.38
N GLY A 223 3.33 1.62 -1.45
CA GLY A 223 2.75 1.41 -2.77
C GLY A 223 3.27 0.15 -3.49
N GLU A 224 4.44 -0.35 -3.11
CA GLU A 224 5.07 -1.53 -3.72
C GLU A 224 4.64 -2.85 -3.07
N VAL A 225 3.97 -2.80 -1.92
CA VAL A 225 3.51 -3.99 -1.21
C VAL A 225 2.03 -4.28 -1.45
N ASN A 226 1.65 -5.56 -1.31
CA ASN A 226 0.28 -6.02 -1.54
C ASN A 226 -0.53 -6.05 -0.23
N LYS A 227 -0.65 -4.88 0.41
CA LYS A 227 -1.49 -4.69 1.62
C LYS A 227 -2.27 -3.39 1.48
N PRO A 228 -3.55 -3.35 1.87
CA PRO A 228 -4.31 -2.12 1.91
C PRO A 228 -3.64 -1.05 2.75
N VAL A 229 -3.71 0.20 2.31
CA VAL A 229 -3.09 1.35 2.99
C VAL A 229 -4.16 2.30 3.50
N LEU A 230 -4.06 2.67 4.77
CA LEU A 230 -4.88 3.67 5.43
C LEU A 230 -4.07 4.97 5.53
N LEU A 231 -4.30 5.91 4.63
CA LEU A 231 -3.58 7.19 4.56
C LEU A 231 -4.32 8.27 5.33
N LYS A 232 -3.66 8.89 6.31
CA LYS A 232 -4.21 10.02 7.08
C LYS A 232 -3.79 11.35 6.51
N ARG A 233 -4.75 12.28 6.37
CA ARG A 233 -4.48 13.66 5.98
C ARG A 233 -3.45 14.32 6.91
N GLY A 234 -2.53 15.07 6.35
CA GLY A 234 -1.51 15.81 7.08
C GLY A 234 -2.09 16.89 8.01
N LEU A 235 -1.29 17.33 8.99
CA LEU A 235 -1.73 18.23 10.05
C LEU A 235 -2.19 19.61 9.56
N SER A 236 -1.73 20.06 8.40
CA SER A 236 -2.12 21.33 7.75
C SER A 236 -2.17 21.16 6.22
N ALA A 237 -2.33 19.94 5.75
CA ALA A 237 -2.34 19.63 4.33
C ALA A 237 -3.65 20.09 3.67
N THR A 238 -3.55 20.60 2.45
CA THR A 238 -4.70 20.81 1.57
C THR A 238 -5.28 19.47 1.12
N LEU A 239 -6.49 19.48 0.56
CA LEU A 239 -7.07 18.27 -0.05
C LEU A 239 -6.26 17.84 -1.27
N ASP A 240 -5.75 18.78 -2.05
CA ASP A 240 -4.94 18.51 -3.23
C ASP A 240 -3.64 17.78 -2.85
N GLU A 241 -2.91 18.26 -1.84
CA GLU A 241 -1.73 17.57 -1.30
C GLU A 241 -2.06 16.16 -0.79
N PHE A 242 -3.22 15.99 -0.16
CA PHE A 242 -3.66 14.70 0.35
C PHE A 242 -3.98 13.71 -0.77
N VAL A 243 -4.64 14.17 -1.83
CA VAL A 243 -4.92 13.38 -3.04
C VAL A 243 -3.62 13.00 -3.75
N HIS A 244 -2.68 13.93 -3.88
CA HIS A 244 -1.36 13.64 -4.48
C HIS A 244 -0.54 12.67 -3.63
N ALA A 245 -0.67 12.68 -2.30
CA ALA A 245 -0.03 11.68 -1.45
C ALA A 245 -0.59 10.27 -1.73
N ALA A 246 -1.91 10.13 -1.95
CA ALA A 246 -2.50 8.87 -2.41
C ALA A 246 -1.99 8.47 -3.80
N GLU A 247 -1.84 9.43 -4.73
CA GLU A 247 -1.28 9.19 -6.05
C GLU A 247 0.14 8.61 -6.00
N TYR A 248 0.99 9.05 -5.06
CA TYR A 248 2.31 8.45 -4.84
C TYR A 248 2.24 6.95 -4.54
N ILE A 249 1.25 6.52 -3.76
CA ILE A 249 1.03 5.10 -3.44
C ILE A 249 0.50 4.37 -4.68
N MET A 250 -0.54 4.91 -5.34
CA MET A 250 -1.18 4.31 -6.51
C MET A 250 -0.20 4.17 -7.68
N SER A 251 0.68 5.14 -7.89
CA SER A 251 1.71 5.12 -8.94
C SER A 251 2.72 3.98 -8.80
N ARG A 252 2.75 3.30 -7.64
CA ARG A 252 3.57 2.12 -7.38
C ARG A 252 2.81 0.81 -7.49
N GLY A 253 1.52 0.86 -7.86
CA GLY A 253 0.68 -0.30 -8.16
C GLY A 253 -0.24 -0.74 -7.03
N ASN A 254 -0.22 -0.07 -5.85
CA ASN A 254 -1.18 -0.36 -4.79
C ASN A 254 -2.42 0.53 -4.92
N MET A 255 -3.54 -0.06 -5.34
CA MET A 255 -4.80 0.63 -5.54
C MET A 255 -5.73 0.56 -4.32
N GLU A 256 -5.38 -0.23 -3.31
CA GLU A 256 -6.19 -0.46 -2.12
C GLU A 256 -5.92 0.61 -1.05
N ILE A 257 -6.39 1.83 -1.29
CA ILE A 257 -6.13 2.98 -0.43
C ILE A 257 -7.42 3.48 0.21
N MET A 258 -7.39 3.61 1.53
CA MET A 258 -8.42 4.25 2.34
C MET A 258 -7.91 5.61 2.81
N LEU A 259 -8.70 6.66 2.62
CA LEU A 259 -8.38 8.02 3.04
C LEU A 259 -9.08 8.34 4.37
N ILE A 260 -8.32 8.91 5.33
CA ILE A 260 -8.89 9.38 6.60
C ILE A 260 -8.78 10.90 6.69
N GLU A 261 -9.95 11.56 6.74
CA GLU A 261 -10.05 12.92 7.22
C GLU A 261 -9.88 12.94 8.74
N ARG A 262 -8.98 13.78 9.26
CA ARG A 262 -8.69 13.92 10.70
C ARG A 262 -8.76 15.37 11.19
N GLY A 263 -9.10 16.26 10.30
CA GLY A 263 -9.03 17.70 10.49
C GLY A 263 -7.62 18.26 10.42
N ILE A 264 -7.53 19.53 10.14
CA ILE A 264 -6.25 20.27 10.08
C ILE A 264 -6.14 21.23 11.27
N ARG A 265 -4.91 21.56 11.63
CA ARG A 265 -4.62 22.66 12.55
C ARG A 265 -4.77 23.98 11.80
N THR A 266 -5.44 24.92 12.43
CA THR A 266 -5.58 26.29 11.94
C THR A 266 -5.07 27.27 13.00
N TYR A 267 -5.22 28.57 12.75
CA TYR A 267 -4.93 29.59 13.76
C TYR A 267 -5.95 29.59 14.92
N GLU A 268 -7.16 28.99 14.71
CA GLU A 268 -8.17 28.87 15.74
C GLU A 268 -7.71 27.94 16.88
N LYS A 269 -7.79 28.42 18.11
CA LYS A 269 -7.32 27.69 19.30
C LYS A 269 -8.43 27.09 20.14
N SER A 270 -9.69 27.49 19.89
CA SER A 270 -10.84 26.94 20.61
C SER A 270 -11.19 25.52 20.19
N THR A 271 -10.77 25.11 19.00
CA THR A 271 -10.88 23.74 18.51
C THR A 271 -9.50 23.12 18.27
N ARG A 272 -9.38 21.83 18.55
CA ARG A 272 -8.11 21.10 18.32
C ARG A 272 -7.80 20.95 16.83
N ASN A 273 -8.79 20.70 16.03
CA ASN A 273 -8.70 20.53 14.57
C ASN A 273 -10.00 20.97 13.90
N THR A 274 -9.87 21.49 12.69
CA THR A 274 -11.00 21.85 11.82
C THR A 274 -11.18 20.74 10.78
N LEU A 275 -12.33 20.07 10.80
CA LEU A 275 -12.69 19.05 9.81
C LEU A 275 -13.19 19.69 8.53
N ASN A 276 -12.89 19.03 7.41
CA ASN A 276 -13.51 19.29 6.12
C ASN A 276 -14.42 18.10 5.80
N LEU A 277 -15.75 18.34 5.89
CA LEU A 277 -16.79 17.33 5.69
C LEU A 277 -17.42 17.50 4.30
#